data_54791cfa1efdb0b00b77ece564c2c828
#
_entry.id   54791cfa1efdb0b00b77ece564c2c828
#
_cell.length_a   1.000
_cell.length_b   1.000
_cell.length_c   1.000
_cell.angle_alpha   90.00
_cell.angle_beta   90.00
_cell.angle_gamma   90.00
#
_symmetry.space_group_name_H-M   'P 1'
#
loop_
_entity.id
_entity.type
_entity.pdbx_description
1 polymer ?
#
loop_
_entity_poly.entity_id
_entity_poly.type
_entity_poly.pdbx_seq_one_letter_code
_entity_poly.pdbx_strand_id
1 'polypeptide(L)'
;TPDAARTMGIVSHTYDLHSGFDLLHTDIKERPEFIFWHPPYWDIIQYSDVMYRASEVQRRYGYDPRQFDLSRIATWESFVQAMNYCMMKQFCALEQGGRMAVLVGDIKKKGRLFSMLFELTKPGVLENVIIKAQHNCMSDQRVYSGRFIPIVHEYVLLVRKDAPLAVPLLMTYRVQSDIRDMPGPTWRDIVAGVLETCRGSASLEEIYRQVEPHKRAQSQQWWKEKVRQTLQINPQTFEHMGRGVWRLI
;
A
#
# COMPACT_ATOMS: atom_id res chain seq x y z
N THR A 1 25.98 -2.35 -6.35
CA THR A 1 26.93 -1.29 -6.00
C THR A 1 27.92 -1.05 -7.14
N PRO A 2 28.43 0.18 -7.35
CA PRO A 2 29.39 0.49 -8.42
C PRO A 2 30.62 -0.42 -8.40
N ASP A 3 31.10 -0.74 -7.20
CA ASP A 3 32.29 -1.59 -7.05
C ASP A 3 32.05 -3.03 -7.52
N ALA A 4 30.87 -3.59 -7.20
CA ALA A 4 30.51 -4.92 -7.70
C ALA A 4 30.39 -4.95 -9.24
N ALA A 5 29.76 -3.92 -9.82
CA ALA A 5 29.65 -3.80 -11.27
C ALA A 5 31.05 -3.69 -11.93
N ARG A 6 31.95 -2.87 -11.35
CA ARG A 6 33.34 -2.73 -11.82
C ARG A 6 34.09 -4.05 -11.76
N THR A 7 33.95 -4.82 -10.68
CA THR A 7 34.58 -6.14 -10.54
C THR A 7 34.09 -7.12 -11.62
N MET A 8 32.87 -6.96 -12.08
CA MET A 8 32.26 -7.79 -13.13
C MET A 8 32.49 -7.23 -14.54
N GLY A 9 33.23 -6.14 -14.70
CA GLY A 9 33.45 -5.48 -16.00
C GLY A 9 32.22 -4.78 -16.57
N ILE A 10 31.22 -4.48 -15.73
CA ILE A 10 29.97 -3.82 -16.15
C ILE A 10 30.12 -2.32 -16.00
N VAL A 11 29.79 -1.56 -17.06
CA VAL A 11 29.70 -0.11 -17.00
C VAL A 11 28.49 0.26 -16.14
N SER A 12 28.69 1.06 -15.07
CA SER A 12 27.64 1.47 -14.17
C SER A 12 27.75 2.93 -13.79
N HIS A 13 26.60 3.60 -13.70
CA HIS A 13 26.45 4.96 -13.20
C HIS A 13 25.63 4.93 -11.91
N THR A 14 26.02 5.74 -10.94
CA THR A 14 25.33 5.86 -9.65
C THR A 14 24.91 7.28 -9.43
N TYR A 15 23.66 7.44 -9.01
CA TYR A 15 23.05 8.73 -8.80
C TYR A 15 22.33 8.77 -7.46
N ASP A 16 22.52 9.83 -6.71
CA ASP A 16 21.76 10.15 -5.50
C ASP A 16 21.75 11.66 -5.26
N LEU A 17 20.95 12.12 -4.31
CA LEU A 17 20.89 13.53 -3.94
C LEU A 17 22.23 14.04 -3.39
N HIS A 18 23.01 13.20 -2.72
CA HIS A 18 24.33 13.58 -2.20
C HIS A 18 25.34 13.83 -3.32
N SER A 19 25.25 13.08 -4.41
CA SER A 19 26.03 13.32 -5.62
C SER A 19 25.52 14.49 -6.45
N GLY A 20 24.37 15.06 -6.08
CA GLY A 20 23.73 16.20 -6.75
C GLY A 20 22.77 15.84 -7.84
N PHE A 21 22.34 14.59 -7.89
CA PHE A 21 21.32 14.15 -8.81
C PHE A 21 19.95 14.11 -8.10
N ASP A 22 19.10 15.06 -8.42
CA ASP A 22 17.70 15.09 -7.98
C ASP A 22 16.83 14.40 -9.02
N LEU A 23 16.35 13.20 -8.71
CA LEU A 23 15.54 12.39 -9.62
C LEU A 23 14.18 13.03 -9.93
N LEU A 24 13.64 13.90 -9.06
CA LEU A 24 12.39 14.60 -9.32
C LEU A 24 12.53 15.61 -10.48
N HIS A 25 13.64 16.33 -10.56
CA HIS A 25 13.80 17.45 -11.50
C HIS A 25 14.89 17.24 -12.56
N THR A 26 15.84 16.31 -12.32
CA THR A 26 16.96 16.06 -13.25
C THR A 26 16.61 14.90 -14.21
N ASP A 27 16.80 15.11 -15.50
CA ASP A 27 16.58 14.05 -16.49
C ASP A 27 17.71 13.02 -16.51
N ILE A 28 17.34 11.76 -16.69
CA ILE A 28 18.27 10.66 -16.91
C ILE A 28 18.69 10.72 -18.39
N LYS A 29 19.98 10.92 -18.64
CA LYS A 29 20.53 11.08 -20.01
C LYS A 29 20.86 9.74 -20.64
N GLU A 30 21.21 8.76 -19.82
CA GLU A 30 21.60 7.43 -20.24
C GLU A 30 20.36 6.60 -20.64
N ARG A 31 20.61 5.58 -21.44
CA ARG A 31 19.61 4.56 -21.79
C ARG A 31 20.12 3.19 -21.30
N PRO A 32 19.97 2.90 -20.01
CA PRO A 32 20.50 1.67 -19.44
C PRO A 32 19.65 0.45 -19.80
N GLU A 33 20.32 -0.72 -19.88
CA GLU A 33 19.66 -2.01 -19.96
C GLU A 33 19.06 -2.44 -18.62
N PHE A 34 19.65 -1.96 -17.52
CA PHE A 34 19.22 -2.30 -16.16
C PHE A 34 19.31 -1.11 -15.21
N ILE A 35 18.25 -0.92 -14.42
CA ILE A 35 18.22 0.04 -13.30
C ILE A 35 17.96 -0.71 -12.02
N PHE A 36 18.78 -0.47 -11.00
CA PHE A 36 18.48 -0.86 -9.61
C PHE A 36 18.21 0.41 -8.80
N TRP A 37 17.03 0.49 -8.22
CA TRP A 37 16.60 1.64 -7.41
C TRP A 37 16.24 1.24 -6.00
N HIS A 38 16.82 1.92 -5.02
CA HIS A 38 16.52 1.79 -3.60
C HIS A 38 16.06 3.13 -3.06
N PRO A 39 14.76 3.44 -3.14
CA PRO A 39 14.20 4.67 -2.61
C PRO A 39 14.09 4.64 -1.08
N PRO A 40 13.88 5.80 -0.43
CA PRO A 40 13.55 5.83 0.98
C PRO A 40 12.18 5.17 1.24
N TYR A 41 12.00 4.68 2.47
CA TYR A 41 10.72 4.14 2.95
C TYR A 41 9.95 5.22 3.69
N TRP A 42 9.38 6.15 2.93
CA TRP A 42 8.66 7.32 3.42
C TRP A 42 9.44 8.03 4.54
N ASP A 43 8.80 8.38 5.66
CA ASP A 43 9.36 9.19 6.74
C ASP A 43 10.00 8.38 7.90
N ILE A 44 10.31 7.09 7.68
CA ILE A 44 10.93 6.25 8.71
C ILE A 44 12.35 6.72 9.04
N ILE A 45 13.13 7.08 8.00
CA ILE A 45 14.49 7.57 8.13
C ILE A 45 14.60 8.84 7.29
N GLN A 46 14.94 9.94 7.95
CA GLN A 46 15.24 11.20 7.26
C GLN A 46 16.73 11.23 6.90
N TYR A 47 17.03 10.73 5.72
CA TYR A 47 18.42 10.58 5.25
C TYR A 47 19.15 11.89 5.16
N SER A 48 18.47 12.95 4.76
CA SER A 48 19.06 14.25 4.53
C SER A 48 19.68 14.89 5.78
N ASP A 49 19.19 14.58 6.99
CA ASP A 49 19.77 15.15 8.21
C ASP A 49 21.17 14.60 8.52
N VAL A 50 21.45 13.37 8.08
CA VAL A 50 22.76 12.72 8.24
C VAL A 50 23.70 13.05 7.08
N MET A 51 23.17 13.02 5.85
CA MET A 51 23.96 13.12 4.62
C MET A 51 24.28 14.57 4.22
N TYR A 52 23.41 15.53 4.58
CA TYR A 52 23.54 16.93 4.12
C TYR A 52 24.04 17.90 5.18
N ARG A 53 24.61 17.41 6.27
CA ARG A 53 25.33 18.25 7.24
C ARG A 53 26.58 18.90 6.63
N ALA A 54 27.08 18.36 5.53
CA ALA A 54 28.22 18.91 4.85
C ALA A 54 27.78 20.11 3.98
N SER A 55 28.26 21.29 4.33
CA SER A 55 28.11 22.53 3.59
C SER A 55 28.54 22.45 2.10
N GLU A 56 29.14 21.36 1.68
CA GLU A 56 29.59 21.13 0.32
C GLU A 56 28.51 20.93 -0.70
N VAL A 57 27.44 20.20 -0.35
CA VAL A 57 26.32 19.93 -1.26
C VAL A 57 25.60 21.24 -1.59
N GLN A 58 25.29 22.03 -0.57
CA GLN A 58 24.64 23.33 -0.77
C GLN A 58 25.53 24.33 -1.54
N ARG A 59 26.84 24.34 -1.28
CA ARG A 59 27.80 25.16 -2.04
C ARG A 59 27.90 24.71 -3.49
N ARG A 60 27.89 23.40 -3.76
CA ARG A 60 28.06 22.84 -5.09
C ARG A 60 26.83 23.03 -5.99
N TYR A 61 25.63 22.97 -5.41
CA TYR A 61 24.38 22.98 -6.19
C TYR A 61 23.55 24.26 -6.03
N GLY A 62 23.91 25.15 -5.11
CA GLY A 62 23.22 26.42 -4.92
C GLY A 62 21.82 26.33 -4.28
N TYR A 63 21.39 25.14 -3.87
CA TYR A 63 20.11 24.91 -3.21
C TYR A 63 20.22 23.93 -2.05
N ASP A 64 19.22 23.91 -1.16
CA ASP A 64 19.13 22.92 -0.09
C ASP A 64 18.50 21.63 -0.61
N PRO A 65 19.26 20.53 -0.78
CA PRO A 65 18.75 19.28 -1.33
C PRO A 65 17.69 18.62 -0.45
N ARG A 66 17.56 19.01 0.84
CA ARG A 66 16.54 18.48 1.74
C ARG A 66 15.11 18.70 1.25
N GLN A 67 14.87 19.76 0.48
CA GLN A 67 13.56 20.04 -0.12
C GLN A 67 13.14 19.02 -1.19
N PHE A 68 14.09 18.25 -1.74
CA PHE A 68 13.86 17.23 -2.76
C PHE A 68 13.99 15.80 -2.21
N ASP A 69 14.21 15.68 -0.90
CA ASP A 69 14.30 14.38 -0.24
C ASP A 69 12.91 13.75 -0.09
N LEU A 70 12.68 12.64 -0.79
CA LEU A 70 11.43 11.89 -0.75
C LEU A 70 11.05 11.46 0.67
N SER A 71 12.02 11.25 1.56
CA SER A 71 11.77 10.88 2.95
C SER A 71 11.14 12.00 3.78
N ARG A 72 11.10 13.22 3.26
CA ARG A 72 10.51 14.40 3.92
C ARG A 72 9.10 14.73 3.44
N ILE A 73 8.55 13.97 2.53
CA ILE A 73 7.18 14.18 2.05
C ILE A 73 6.20 13.87 3.18
N ALA A 74 5.36 14.85 3.54
CA ALA A 74 4.56 14.80 4.75
C ALA A 74 3.45 13.74 4.75
N THR A 75 2.81 13.50 3.59
CA THR A 75 1.71 12.55 3.47
C THR A 75 2.10 11.32 2.66
N TRP A 76 1.50 10.19 3.02
CA TRP A 76 1.71 8.93 2.29
C TRP A 76 1.27 9.03 0.84
N GLU A 77 0.14 9.65 0.59
CA GLU A 77 -0.43 9.83 -0.74
C GLU A 77 0.51 10.64 -1.65
N SER A 78 1.04 11.75 -1.14
CA SER A 78 2.02 12.57 -1.88
C SER A 78 3.33 11.84 -2.10
N PHE A 79 3.77 11.04 -1.12
CA PHE A 79 4.95 10.19 -1.25
C PHE A 79 4.76 9.15 -2.37
N VAL A 80 3.63 8.43 -2.39
CA VAL A 80 3.30 7.45 -3.43
C VAL A 80 3.24 8.11 -4.81
N GLN A 81 2.69 9.31 -4.93
CA GLN A 81 2.68 10.05 -6.20
C GLN A 81 4.09 10.39 -6.68
N ALA A 82 4.93 10.92 -5.80
CA ALA A 82 6.32 11.24 -6.14
C ALA A 82 7.13 9.98 -6.51
N MET A 83 6.92 8.88 -5.78
CA MET A 83 7.52 7.58 -6.08
C MET A 83 7.11 7.06 -7.46
N ASN A 84 5.81 7.12 -7.78
CA ASN A 84 5.30 6.70 -9.08
C ASN A 84 5.87 7.56 -10.22
N TYR A 85 6.01 8.85 -10.01
CA TYR A 85 6.67 9.75 -10.97
C TYR A 85 8.13 9.35 -11.18
N CYS A 86 8.90 9.14 -10.10
CA CYS A 86 10.28 8.72 -10.18
C CYS A 86 10.45 7.35 -10.85
N MET A 87 9.55 6.40 -10.56
CA MET A 87 9.54 5.08 -11.21
C MET A 87 9.30 5.21 -12.72
N MET A 88 8.30 5.99 -13.13
CA MET A 88 8.01 6.20 -14.55
C MET A 88 9.17 6.88 -15.27
N LYS A 89 9.79 7.87 -14.66
CA LYS A 89 10.94 8.59 -15.24
C LYS A 89 12.10 7.64 -15.52
N GLN A 90 12.45 6.79 -14.54
CA GLN A 90 13.49 5.77 -14.68
C GLN A 90 13.11 4.71 -15.72
N PHE A 91 11.86 4.23 -15.65
CA PHE A 91 11.37 3.22 -16.59
C PHE A 91 11.37 3.72 -18.04
N CYS A 92 11.02 4.99 -18.27
CA CYS A 92 11.09 5.60 -19.60
C CYS A 92 12.54 5.68 -20.14
N ALA A 93 13.51 5.88 -19.26
CA ALA A 93 14.92 5.93 -19.64
C ALA A 93 15.51 4.57 -20.04
N LEU A 94 14.93 3.46 -19.59
CA LEU A 94 15.38 2.11 -19.98
C LEU A 94 15.36 1.90 -21.50
N GLU A 95 16.29 1.09 -21.97
CA GLU A 95 16.20 0.52 -23.32
C GLU A 95 15.00 -0.39 -23.47
N GLN A 96 14.60 -0.66 -24.69
CA GLN A 96 13.58 -1.68 -24.97
C GLN A 96 14.11 -3.07 -24.56
N GLY A 97 13.31 -3.82 -23.82
CA GLY A 97 13.71 -5.08 -23.21
C GLY A 97 14.47 -4.93 -21.88
N GLY A 98 14.85 -3.70 -21.53
CA GLY A 98 15.54 -3.39 -20.28
C GLY A 98 14.67 -3.63 -19.04
N ARG A 99 15.31 -3.80 -17.90
CA ARG A 99 14.67 -4.14 -16.61
C ARG A 99 14.95 -3.12 -15.55
N MET A 100 13.99 -2.93 -14.67
CA MET A 100 14.16 -2.14 -13.45
C MET A 100 13.83 -2.99 -12.24
N ALA A 101 14.76 -3.06 -11.30
CA ALA A 101 14.59 -3.68 -10.00
C ALA A 101 14.45 -2.58 -8.94
N VAL A 102 13.33 -2.57 -8.23
CA VAL A 102 13.04 -1.57 -7.19
C VAL A 102 12.94 -2.24 -5.84
N LEU A 103 13.84 -1.90 -4.92
CA LEU A 103 13.79 -2.39 -3.54
C LEU A 103 12.81 -1.53 -2.76
N VAL A 104 11.73 -2.13 -2.30
CA VAL A 104 10.64 -1.47 -1.56
C VAL A 104 10.31 -2.20 -0.27
N GLY A 105 9.78 -1.50 0.70
CA GLY A 105 9.37 -2.06 1.99
C GLY A 105 8.00 -1.60 2.43
N ASP A 106 7.40 -2.36 3.33
CA ASP A 106 6.16 -1.99 3.98
C ASP A 106 6.44 -1.27 5.30
N ILE A 107 5.53 -0.40 5.71
CA ILE A 107 5.67 0.46 6.88
C ILE A 107 4.47 0.27 7.79
N LYS A 108 4.71 0.08 9.09
CA LYS A 108 3.65 0.12 10.12
C LYS A 108 3.74 1.41 10.92
N LYS A 109 2.67 2.20 10.90
CA LYS A 109 2.58 3.46 11.64
C LYS A 109 1.18 3.61 12.25
N LYS A 110 1.10 3.83 13.56
CA LYS A 110 -0.16 3.99 14.31
C LYS A 110 -1.17 2.86 14.02
N GLY A 111 -0.71 1.61 14.03
CA GLY A 111 -1.56 0.42 13.80
C GLY A 111 -1.99 0.17 12.36
N ARG A 112 -1.60 1.03 11.41
CA ARG A 112 -1.90 0.89 9.98
C ARG A 112 -0.68 0.41 9.20
N LEU A 113 -0.90 -0.47 8.24
CA LEU A 113 0.08 -0.88 7.24
C LEU A 113 0.01 0.07 6.03
N PHE A 114 1.16 0.60 5.64
CA PHE A 114 1.39 1.34 4.40
C PHE A 114 2.28 0.48 3.53
N SER A 115 1.76 0.03 2.39
CA SER A 115 2.45 -0.96 1.56
C SER A 115 2.89 -0.36 0.24
N MET A 116 4.21 -0.23 0.07
CA MET A 116 4.78 0.17 -1.21
C MET A 116 4.52 -0.90 -2.28
N LEU A 117 4.52 -2.18 -1.90
CA LEU A 117 4.21 -3.27 -2.83
C LEU A 117 2.82 -3.10 -3.47
N PHE A 118 1.80 -2.78 -2.68
CA PHE A 118 0.43 -2.67 -3.19
C PHE A 118 0.14 -1.30 -3.82
N GLU A 119 0.68 -0.22 -3.28
CA GLU A 119 0.24 1.12 -3.66
C GLU A 119 1.07 1.75 -4.78
N LEU A 120 2.29 1.28 -5.01
CA LEU A 120 3.08 1.76 -6.16
C LEU A 120 2.55 1.17 -7.48
N THR A 121 2.51 2.02 -8.50
CA THR A 121 2.24 1.60 -9.87
C THR A 121 3.42 0.81 -10.42
N LYS A 122 3.16 -0.33 -11.06
CA LYS A 122 4.19 -1.15 -11.71
C LYS A 122 4.13 -0.91 -13.21
N PRO A 123 5.07 -0.13 -13.78
CA PRO A 123 5.11 0.12 -15.21
C PRO A 123 5.64 -1.10 -15.97
N GLY A 124 5.11 -1.32 -17.16
CA GLY A 124 5.51 -2.44 -18.02
C GLY A 124 5.03 -3.79 -17.52
N VAL A 125 5.82 -4.83 -17.77
CA VAL A 125 5.53 -6.19 -17.34
C VAL A 125 6.17 -6.45 -15.99
N LEU A 126 5.36 -6.73 -14.97
CA LEU A 126 5.86 -7.21 -13.69
C LEU A 126 6.34 -8.66 -13.87
N GLU A 127 7.64 -8.86 -13.97
CA GLU A 127 8.23 -10.20 -14.16
C GLU A 127 8.32 -10.97 -12.84
N ASN A 128 8.63 -10.28 -11.73
CA ASN A 128 8.78 -10.96 -10.44
C ASN A 128 8.58 -10.00 -9.25
N VAL A 129 8.22 -10.59 -8.10
CA VAL A 129 8.27 -9.97 -6.79
C VAL A 129 9.15 -10.85 -5.90
N ILE A 130 10.39 -10.42 -5.69
CA ILE A 130 11.37 -11.18 -4.92
C ILE A 130 11.26 -10.73 -3.46
N ILE A 131 11.15 -11.69 -2.55
CA ILE A 131 11.16 -11.43 -1.11
C ILE A 131 12.60 -11.47 -0.62
N LYS A 132 13.06 -10.33 -0.09
CA LYS A 132 14.36 -10.22 0.57
C LYS A 132 14.14 -10.31 2.08
N ALA A 133 14.45 -11.45 2.68
CA ALA A 133 14.43 -11.60 4.14
C ALA A 133 15.50 -10.71 4.77
N GLN A 134 15.13 -10.03 5.86
CA GLN A 134 16.05 -9.22 6.65
C GLN A 134 16.53 -10.05 7.86
N HIS A 135 17.85 -10.10 8.04
CA HIS A 135 18.50 -10.69 9.20
C HIS A 135 19.19 -9.58 9.99
N ASN A 136 19.14 -9.64 11.31
CA ASN A 136 19.74 -8.65 12.21
C ASN A 136 19.19 -7.22 12.03
N CYS A 137 17.93 -7.08 11.65
CA CYS A 137 17.30 -5.77 11.57
C CYS A 137 16.93 -5.23 12.97
N MET A 138 16.70 -3.92 13.06
CA MET A 138 16.26 -3.29 14.32
C MET A 138 14.97 -3.92 14.87
N SER A 139 14.14 -4.50 14.02
CA SER A 139 12.92 -5.21 14.42
C SER A 139 13.20 -6.53 15.12
N ASP A 140 14.29 -7.24 14.78
CA ASP A 140 14.68 -8.50 15.43
C ASP A 140 15.22 -8.29 16.84
N GLN A 141 15.83 -7.12 17.09
CA GLN A 141 16.47 -6.80 18.36
C GLN A 141 15.52 -6.21 19.41
N ARG A 142 14.29 -5.88 19.01
CA ARG A 142 13.29 -5.29 19.91
C ARG A 142 12.33 -6.36 20.40
N VAL A 143 12.17 -6.42 21.71
CA VAL A 143 11.08 -7.18 22.33
C VAL A 143 9.80 -6.35 22.23
N TYR A 144 8.87 -6.79 21.42
CA TYR A 144 7.57 -6.15 21.28
C TYR A 144 6.60 -6.71 22.32
N SER A 145 6.07 -5.84 23.16
CA SER A 145 4.96 -6.21 24.06
C SER A 145 3.65 -6.20 23.28
N GLY A 146 2.85 -7.26 23.40
CA GLY A 146 1.51 -7.34 22.85
C GLY A 146 1.41 -7.99 21.46
N ARG A 147 0.35 -7.64 20.71
CA ARG A 147 -0.04 -8.28 19.44
C ARG A 147 0.66 -7.66 18.21
N PHE A 148 1.90 -7.25 18.33
CA PHE A 148 2.64 -6.66 17.21
C PHE A 148 3.35 -7.75 16.40
N ILE A 149 3.08 -7.81 15.10
CA ILE A 149 3.80 -8.65 14.15
C ILE A 149 4.82 -7.77 13.44
N PRO A 150 6.15 -7.98 13.62
CA PRO A 150 7.18 -7.19 12.96
C PRO A 150 7.22 -7.46 11.45
N ILE A 151 7.70 -6.47 10.70
CA ILE A 151 8.04 -6.65 9.28
C ILE A 151 9.52 -7.04 9.26
N VAL A 152 9.83 -8.21 8.70
CA VAL A 152 11.18 -8.78 8.66
C VAL A 152 11.63 -9.06 7.23
N HIS A 153 11.04 -8.38 6.26
CA HIS A 153 11.34 -8.55 4.84
C HIS A 153 11.16 -7.25 4.06
N GLU A 154 11.76 -7.23 2.90
CA GLU A 154 11.61 -6.22 1.85
C GLU A 154 11.26 -6.93 0.56
N TYR A 155 10.82 -6.18 -0.44
CA TYR A 155 10.51 -6.72 -1.76
C TYR A 155 11.43 -6.10 -2.81
N VAL A 156 11.80 -6.89 -3.81
CA VAL A 156 12.36 -6.35 -5.05
C VAL A 156 11.31 -6.56 -6.15
N LEU A 157 10.77 -5.45 -6.64
CA LEU A 157 9.87 -5.45 -7.78
C LEU A 157 10.73 -5.47 -9.04
N LEU A 158 10.60 -6.51 -9.86
CA LEU A 158 11.29 -6.62 -11.14
C LEU A 158 10.30 -6.37 -12.27
N VAL A 159 10.49 -5.26 -12.98
CA VAL A 159 9.65 -4.89 -14.13
C VAL A 159 10.48 -4.79 -15.40
N ARG A 160 9.86 -5.10 -16.56
CA ARG A 160 10.51 -5.10 -17.86
C ARG A 160 9.78 -4.19 -18.85
N LYS A 161 10.54 -3.48 -19.67
CA LYS A 161 10.02 -2.60 -20.71
C LYS A 161 9.89 -3.34 -22.03
N ASP A 162 8.66 -3.76 -22.35
CA ASP A 162 8.38 -4.57 -23.55
C ASP A 162 8.06 -3.73 -24.78
N ALA A 163 7.42 -2.59 -24.61
CA ALA A 163 6.96 -1.77 -25.70
C ALA A 163 7.59 -0.37 -25.67
N PRO A 164 7.98 0.18 -26.82
CA PRO A 164 8.65 1.48 -26.87
C PRO A 164 7.71 2.67 -26.62
N LEU A 165 6.40 2.56 -26.95
CA LEU A 165 5.45 3.68 -26.90
C LEU A 165 4.28 3.45 -25.95
N ALA A 166 3.82 2.22 -25.77
CA ALA A 166 2.71 1.90 -24.89
C ALA A 166 3.23 1.20 -23.63
N VAL A 167 3.02 1.83 -22.47
CA VAL A 167 3.46 1.28 -21.19
C VAL A 167 2.23 0.78 -20.43
N PRO A 168 2.04 -0.54 -20.28
CA PRO A 168 0.99 -1.07 -19.42
C PRO A 168 1.29 -0.73 -17.96
N LEU A 169 0.26 -0.39 -17.19
CA LEU A 169 0.38 -0.04 -15.78
C LEU A 169 -0.46 -1.00 -14.95
N LEU A 170 0.20 -1.71 -14.04
CA LEU A 170 -0.48 -2.48 -13.00
C LEU A 170 -0.69 -1.57 -11.79
N MET A 171 -1.94 -1.27 -11.49
CA MET A 171 -2.36 -0.38 -10.41
C MET A 171 -3.31 -1.10 -9.47
N THR A 172 -3.22 -0.79 -8.18
CA THR A 172 -4.13 -1.29 -7.16
C THR A 172 -5.04 -0.17 -6.69
N TYR A 173 -6.35 -0.43 -6.65
CA TYR A 173 -7.34 0.51 -6.17
C TYR A 173 -7.95 0.02 -4.86
N ARG A 174 -8.22 0.95 -3.94
CA ARG A 174 -9.02 0.67 -2.75
C ARG A 174 -10.49 0.92 -3.10
N VAL A 175 -11.31 -0.10 -2.87
CA VAL A 175 -12.76 0.00 -3.02
C VAL A 175 -13.37 -0.26 -1.66
N GLN A 176 -14.24 0.63 -1.21
CA GLN A 176 -15.07 0.40 -0.04
C GLN A 176 -16.39 -0.21 -0.50
N SER A 177 -16.69 -1.41 -0.02
CA SER A 177 -17.95 -2.09 -0.30
C SER A 177 -18.67 -2.37 0.99
N ASP A 178 -20.00 -2.15 1.01
CA ASP A 178 -20.84 -2.60 2.10
C ASP A 178 -20.96 -4.14 2.03
N ILE A 179 -20.73 -4.83 3.12
CA ILE A 179 -20.79 -6.30 3.17
C ILE A 179 -22.18 -6.81 2.80
N ARG A 180 -23.22 -6.00 3.03
CA ARG A 180 -24.60 -6.33 2.68
C ARG A 180 -24.84 -6.35 1.17
N ASP A 181 -24.04 -5.60 0.41
CA ASP A 181 -24.14 -5.48 -1.05
C ASP A 181 -23.22 -6.46 -1.79
N MET A 182 -22.37 -7.19 -1.08
CA MET A 182 -21.48 -8.18 -1.69
C MET A 182 -22.27 -9.36 -2.27
N PRO A 183 -21.77 -10.00 -3.34
CA PRO A 183 -22.41 -11.19 -3.91
C PRO A 183 -22.53 -12.32 -2.87
N GLY A 184 -23.76 -12.75 -2.59
CA GLY A 184 -24.03 -13.88 -1.70
C GLY A 184 -24.10 -13.60 -0.19
N PRO A 185 -24.40 -12.37 0.31
CA PRO A 185 -24.56 -12.15 1.75
C PRO A 185 -25.68 -13.03 2.30
N THR A 186 -25.45 -13.69 3.43
CA THR A 186 -26.50 -14.44 4.11
C THR A 186 -27.45 -13.48 4.83
N TRP A 187 -28.65 -13.97 5.21
CA TRP A 187 -29.53 -13.17 6.06
C TRP A 187 -28.90 -12.82 7.40
N ARG A 188 -28.02 -13.67 7.92
CA ARG A 188 -27.26 -13.41 9.14
C ARG A 188 -26.31 -12.22 8.95
N ASP A 189 -25.58 -12.16 7.83
CA ASP A 189 -24.64 -11.07 7.55
C ASP A 189 -25.36 -9.73 7.38
N ILE A 190 -26.52 -9.74 6.71
CA ILE A 190 -27.34 -8.54 6.51
C ILE A 190 -27.85 -8.02 7.86
N VAL A 191 -28.39 -8.89 8.70
CA VAL A 191 -28.95 -8.51 10.00
C VAL A 191 -27.84 -8.08 10.98
N ALA A 192 -26.70 -8.77 10.98
CA ALA A 192 -25.55 -8.40 11.79
C ALA A 192 -25.02 -7.00 11.39
N GLY A 193 -24.83 -6.76 10.09
CA GLY A 193 -24.40 -5.45 9.59
C GLY A 193 -25.37 -4.32 9.92
N VAL A 194 -26.68 -4.59 9.92
CA VAL A 194 -27.69 -3.63 10.38
C VAL A 194 -27.53 -3.33 11.86
N LEU A 195 -27.39 -4.36 12.70
CA LEU A 195 -27.19 -4.15 14.14
C LEU A 195 -25.89 -3.40 14.45
N GLU A 196 -24.82 -3.70 13.74
CA GLU A 196 -23.55 -2.93 13.85
C GLU A 196 -23.77 -1.44 13.54
N THR A 197 -24.49 -1.14 12.46
CA THR A 197 -24.84 0.25 12.09
C THR A 197 -25.67 0.93 13.19
N CYS A 198 -26.51 0.19 13.89
CA CYS A 198 -27.31 0.64 15.03
C CYS A 198 -26.55 0.57 16.38
N ARG A 199 -25.23 0.60 16.39
CA ARG A 199 -24.38 0.55 17.59
C ARG A 199 -24.56 -0.73 18.43
N GLY A 200 -24.85 -1.85 17.77
CA GLY A 200 -24.93 -3.18 18.36
C GLY A 200 -26.32 -3.62 18.82
N SER A 201 -27.32 -2.75 18.86
CA SER A 201 -28.69 -3.13 19.24
C SER A 201 -29.75 -2.31 18.53
N ALA A 202 -30.90 -2.93 18.21
CA ALA A 202 -32.03 -2.25 17.60
C ALA A 202 -33.35 -2.97 17.88
N SER A 203 -34.49 -2.26 17.75
CA SER A 203 -35.79 -2.86 17.71
C SER A 203 -36.01 -3.62 16.39
N LEU A 204 -36.92 -4.60 16.40
CA LEU A 204 -37.26 -5.35 15.20
C LEU A 204 -37.80 -4.46 14.08
N GLU A 205 -38.52 -3.39 14.42
CA GLU A 205 -38.98 -2.38 13.44
C GLU A 205 -37.85 -1.64 12.81
N GLU A 206 -36.86 -1.20 13.60
CA GLU A 206 -35.68 -0.54 13.10
C GLU A 206 -34.87 -1.49 12.19
N ILE A 207 -34.71 -2.75 12.59
CA ILE A 207 -34.02 -3.76 11.74
C ILE A 207 -34.76 -3.89 10.41
N TYR A 208 -36.09 -3.97 10.40
CA TYR A 208 -36.83 -4.03 9.14
C TYR A 208 -36.62 -2.79 8.28
N ARG A 209 -36.68 -1.59 8.85
CA ARG A 209 -36.47 -0.34 8.13
C ARG A 209 -35.11 -0.30 7.44
N GLN A 210 -34.09 -0.79 8.12
CA GLN A 210 -32.71 -0.81 7.59
C GLN A 210 -32.47 -1.96 6.58
N VAL A 211 -33.22 -3.04 6.67
CA VAL A 211 -33.12 -4.19 5.75
C VAL A 211 -33.93 -3.99 4.48
N GLU A 212 -35.06 -3.25 4.55
CA GLU A 212 -36.01 -3.07 3.46
C GLU A 212 -35.39 -2.60 2.13
N PRO A 213 -34.45 -1.62 2.11
CA PRO A 213 -33.82 -1.16 0.86
C PRO A 213 -32.84 -2.18 0.26
N HIS A 214 -32.48 -3.24 0.98
CA HIS A 214 -31.51 -4.22 0.51
C HIS A 214 -32.08 -5.08 -0.63
N LYS A 215 -31.30 -5.31 -1.69
CA LYS A 215 -31.72 -6.08 -2.89
C LYS A 215 -32.34 -7.43 -2.57
N ARG A 216 -31.80 -8.13 -1.56
CA ARG A 216 -32.32 -9.45 -1.14
C ARG A 216 -33.69 -9.35 -0.48
N ALA A 217 -33.98 -8.27 0.25
CA ALA A 217 -35.31 -8.03 0.79
C ALA A 217 -36.31 -7.70 -0.33
N GLN A 218 -35.89 -6.86 -1.27
CA GLN A 218 -36.72 -6.49 -2.43
C GLN A 218 -37.05 -7.68 -3.36
N SER A 219 -36.18 -8.70 -3.39
CA SER A 219 -36.37 -9.89 -4.21
C SER A 219 -37.16 -11.01 -3.53
N GLN A 220 -37.54 -10.87 -2.24
CA GLN A 220 -38.23 -11.92 -1.45
C GLN A 220 -39.48 -11.38 -0.77
N GLN A 221 -40.63 -11.95 -1.14
CA GLN A 221 -41.93 -11.56 -0.55
C GLN A 221 -41.97 -11.70 0.99
N TRP A 222 -41.37 -12.75 1.54
CA TRP A 222 -41.39 -13.12 2.97
C TRP A 222 -40.06 -12.72 3.68
N TRP A 223 -39.47 -11.65 3.31
CA TRP A 223 -38.15 -11.25 3.87
C TRP A 223 -38.23 -10.89 5.37
N LYS A 224 -39.34 -10.35 5.87
CA LYS A 224 -39.52 -10.03 7.29
C LYS A 224 -39.52 -11.30 8.16
N GLU A 225 -40.16 -12.36 7.67
CA GLU A 225 -40.14 -13.70 8.30
C GLU A 225 -38.72 -14.27 8.30
N LYS A 226 -37.98 -14.09 7.21
CA LYS A 226 -36.56 -14.52 7.13
C LYS A 226 -35.67 -13.77 8.11
N VAL A 227 -35.86 -12.47 8.27
CA VAL A 227 -35.17 -11.71 9.31
C VAL A 227 -35.44 -12.22 10.70
N ARG A 228 -36.74 -12.42 11.05
CA ARG A 228 -37.13 -13.00 12.34
C ARG A 228 -36.57 -14.40 12.57
N GLN A 229 -36.67 -15.26 11.57
CA GLN A 229 -36.11 -16.61 11.62
C GLN A 229 -34.60 -16.53 11.86
N THR A 230 -33.88 -15.66 11.14
CA THR A 230 -32.41 -15.49 11.26
C THR A 230 -32.02 -15.08 12.68
N LEU A 231 -32.70 -14.12 13.27
CA LEU A 231 -32.45 -13.69 14.64
C LEU A 231 -32.65 -14.84 15.64
N GLN A 232 -33.70 -15.68 15.46
CA GLN A 232 -34.04 -16.79 16.37
C GLN A 232 -33.07 -17.97 16.25
N ILE A 233 -32.66 -18.35 15.03
CA ILE A 233 -31.86 -19.57 14.81
C ILE A 233 -30.34 -19.35 14.97
N ASN A 234 -29.88 -18.10 15.21
CA ASN A 234 -28.49 -17.78 15.44
C ASN A 234 -28.25 -17.17 16.85
N PRO A 235 -28.55 -17.89 17.94
CA PRO A 235 -28.43 -17.37 19.31
C PRO A 235 -26.97 -17.07 19.70
N GLN A 236 -26.00 -17.62 18.99
CA GLN A 236 -24.57 -17.33 19.17
C GLN A 236 -24.13 -15.95 18.55
N THR A 237 -25.02 -15.35 17.75
CA THR A 237 -24.78 -14.07 17.09
C THR A 237 -25.70 -12.97 17.60
N PHE A 238 -26.95 -13.35 17.89
CA PHE A 238 -28.01 -12.42 18.26
C PHE A 238 -28.67 -12.79 19.60
N GLU A 239 -28.81 -11.82 20.46
CA GLU A 239 -29.47 -11.95 21.75
C GLU A 239 -30.78 -11.16 21.78
N HIS A 240 -31.85 -11.78 22.26
CA HIS A 240 -33.13 -11.12 22.47
C HIS A 240 -33.18 -10.41 23.82
N MET A 241 -33.20 -9.07 23.83
CA MET A 241 -33.17 -8.23 25.02
C MET A 241 -34.57 -7.97 25.64
N GLY A 242 -35.61 -8.55 25.09
CA GLY A 242 -37.00 -8.28 25.47
C GLY A 242 -37.65 -7.16 24.67
N ARG A 243 -39.01 -7.10 24.69
CA ARG A 243 -39.80 -6.06 23.99
C ARG A 243 -39.46 -5.88 22.50
N GLY A 244 -39.08 -6.96 21.83
CA GLY A 244 -38.73 -6.91 20.41
C GLY A 244 -37.38 -6.26 20.08
N VAL A 245 -36.52 -6.05 21.07
CA VAL A 245 -35.16 -5.53 20.88
C VAL A 245 -34.16 -6.69 20.75
N TRP A 246 -33.25 -6.57 19.80
CA TRP A 246 -32.20 -7.52 19.53
C TRP A 246 -30.83 -6.88 19.63
N ARG A 247 -29.84 -7.63 20.08
CA ARG A 247 -28.45 -7.21 20.22
C ARG A 247 -27.53 -8.18 19.49
N LEU A 248 -26.47 -7.63 18.91
CA LEU A 248 -25.33 -8.39 18.41
C LEU A 248 -24.42 -8.76 19.59
N ILE A 249 -24.01 -10.04 19.67
CA ILE A 249 -23.12 -10.56 20.73
C ILE A 249 -21.66 -10.33 20.37
#